data_f84213ba220413f8230e9aa053bee1ee
#
_entry.id   f84213ba220413f8230e9aa053bee1ee
#
_cell.length_a   1.000
_cell.length_b   1.000
_cell.length_c   1.000
_cell.angle_alpha   90.00
_cell.angle_beta   90.00
_cell.angle_gamma   90.00
#
_symmetry.space_group_name_H-M   'P 1'
#
loop_
_entity.id
_entity.type
_entity.pdbx_description
1 polymer ?
#
loop_
_entity_poly.entity_id
_entity_poly.type
_entity_poly.pdbx_seq_one_letter_code
_entity_poly.pdbx_strand_id
1 'polypeptide(L)'
;MLTRSTLVTNSALALLGLAMVVLCRQGVNEIHHFVIGFGWVAMLQALLYLVAVWVVLNRPVDRWTFVIIVVCAIACRLVCLFSPPFLSSDIFRYVWDGQVQAAGINPFRYIPADAHLAFLRDLEIYPHINRRDYAHTIYPPGSQMLFLLITRIGATVRWMKAGMVGLEALTIWIMVKLLQALGLRREQVLIYAWHPLVLWEVASSGHVDGAALPFIALALLFYVRHKPVATGVALAAATLIKLYPIALFPALYRRSAWRDWRMPAVVAGIVAAGYASYSSVGPHVLGFLPEYAKEEGLDSGSRYFLLTFARHGLHWDALPTSAFYVFSALLLLGLAVWAFLNSEAGDMTAIRCGFVIATVLMLLFSSHYPWYYLWLLPFLSLIPYVPMLYFTTACFYLYTTQLANPGPAMYYMFEWLYGTTALVALSCMARKAFALHPRNS
;
A
#
# COMPACT_ATOMS: atom_id res chain seq x y z
N MET A 1 37.74 -6.23 2.18
CA MET A 1 37.90 -7.68 1.93
C MET A 1 36.57 -8.38 2.23
N LEU A 2 36.12 -9.29 1.34
CA LEU A 2 34.96 -10.12 1.58
C LEU A 2 35.31 -11.15 2.65
N THR A 3 34.59 -11.15 3.78
CA THR A 3 34.73 -12.23 4.75
C THR A 3 33.99 -13.47 4.27
N ARG A 4 34.38 -14.66 4.70
CA ARG A 4 33.68 -15.93 4.36
C ARG A 4 32.20 -15.84 4.73
N SER A 5 31.86 -15.14 5.80
CA SER A 5 30.49 -14.95 6.26
C SER A 5 29.65 -14.04 5.32
N THR A 6 30.22 -12.93 4.82
CA THR A 6 29.53 -12.08 3.85
C THR A 6 29.36 -12.74 2.50
N LEU A 7 30.33 -13.59 2.08
CA LEU A 7 30.21 -14.36 0.86
C LEU A 7 29.02 -15.33 0.92
N VAL A 8 28.87 -16.07 2.04
CA VAL A 8 27.71 -16.96 2.25
C VAL A 8 26.40 -16.19 2.22
N THR A 9 26.33 -15.02 2.87
CA THR A 9 25.15 -14.14 2.85
C THR A 9 24.81 -13.71 1.42
N ASN A 10 25.80 -13.24 0.66
CA ASN A 10 25.60 -12.76 -0.70
C ASN A 10 25.17 -13.89 -1.65
N SER A 11 25.78 -15.09 -1.53
CA SER A 11 25.37 -16.26 -2.31
C SER A 11 23.94 -16.69 -1.99
N ALA A 12 23.55 -16.72 -0.72
CA ALA A 12 22.18 -17.05 -0.31
C ALA A 12 21.18 -16.05 -0.88
N LEU A 13 21.46 -14.74 -0.77
CA LEU A 13 20.56 -13.70 -1.31
C LEU A 13 20.51 -13.72 -2.85
N ALA A 14 21.62 -14.02 -3.53
CA ALA A 14 21.62 -14.17 -4.98
C ALA A 14 20.73 -15.33 -5.44
N LEU A 15 20.80 -16.49 -4.76
CA LEU A 15 19.95 -17.64 -5.04
C LEU A 15 18.47 -17.35 -4.74
N LEU A 16 18.18 -16.74 -3.58
CA LEU A 16 16.82 -16.34 -3.23
C LEU A 16 16.26 -15.32 -4.23
N GLY A 17 17.05 -14.32 -4.61
CA GLY A 17 16.65 -13.31 -5.60
C GLY A 17 16.42 -13.91 -6.98
N LEU A 18 17.27 -14.83 -7.44
CA LEU A 18 17.05 -15.55 -8.68
C LEU A 18 15.75 -16.37 -8.63
N ALA A 19 15.50 -17.08 -7.54
CA ALA A 19 14.26 -17.81 -7.33
C ALA A 19 13.03 -16.88 -7.35
N MET A 20 13.13 -15.69 -6.76
CA MET A 20 12.07 -14.67 -6.83
C MET A 20 11.79 -14.24 -8.29
N VAL A 21 12.84 -14.02 -9.11
CA VAL A 21 12.69 -13.67 -10.53
C VAL A 21 12.00 -14.80 -11.31
N VAL A 22 12.43 -16.06 -11.07
CA VAL A 22 11.81 -17.25 -11.70
C VAL A 22 10.34 -17.34 -11.32
N LEU A 23 9.99 -17.14 -10.04
CA LEU A 23 8.61 -17.16 -9.59
C LEU A 23 7.79 -15.98 -10.14
N CYS A 24 8.36 -14.79 -10.33
CA CYS A 24 7.69 -13.71 -11.06
C CYS A 24 7.36 -14.16 -12.49
N ARG A 25 8.30 -14.80 -13.20
CA ARG A 25 8.06 -15.31 -14.56
C ARG A 25 7.00 -16.40 -14.59
N GLN A 26 7.03 -17.32 -13.63
CA GLN A 26 6.02 -18.35 -13.52
C GLN A 26 4.64 -17.77 -13.21
N GLY A 27 4.51 -16.87 -12.23
CA GLY A 27 3.24 -16.25 -11.88
C GLY A 27 2.61 -15.46 -13.04
N VAL A 28 3.44 -14.82 -13.88
CA VAL A 28 2.97 -14.18 -15.12
C VAL A 28 2.40 -15.22 -16.10
N ASN A 29 2.94 -16.43 -16.16
CA ASN A 29 2.42 -17.48 -17.04
C ASN A 29 1.14 -18.12 -16.48
N GLU A 30 0.92 -18.12 -15.17
CA GLU A 30 -0.24 -18.70 -14.49
C GLU A 30 -1.49 -17.80 -14.49
N ILE A 31 -1.50 -16.73 -15.28
CA ILE A 31 -2.62 -15.77 -15.39
C ILE A 31 -3.96 -16.49 -15.68
N HIS A 32 -3.92 -17.58 -16.46
CA HIS A 32 -5.11 -18.33 -16.83
C HIS A 32 -5.55 -19.38 -15.80
N HIS A 33 -4.70 -19.68 -14.80
CA HIS A 33 -4.95 -20.66 -13.73
C HIS A 33 -4.91 -20.00 -12.34
N PHE A 34 -5.63 -18.92 -12.20
CA PHE A 34 -5.53 -17.93 -11.14
C PHE A 34 -5.51 -18.48 -9.71
N VAL A 35 -6.39 -19.40 -9.34
CA VAL A 35 -6.52 -19.83 -7.93
C VAL A 35 -5.39 -20.74 -7.50
N ILE A 36 -5.15 -21.80 -8.28
CA ILE A 36 -4.19 -22.85 -7.90
C ILE A 36 -2.77 -22.42 -8.30
N GLY A 37 -2.59 -21.92 -9.53
CA GLY A 37 -1.27 -21.56 -10.04
C GLY A 37 -0.69 -20.33 -9.35
N PHE A 38 -1.37 -19.18 -9.41
CA PHE A 38 -0.86 -17.94 -8.82
C PHE A 38 -0.79 -17.99 -7.28
N GLY A 39 -1.77 -18.60 -6.61
CA GLY A 39 -1.77 -18.75 -5.15
C GLY A 39 -0.53 -19.47 -4.63
N TRP A 40 -0.10 -20.55 -5.28
CA TRP A 40 1.13 -21.27 -4.95
C TRP A 40 2.38 -20.43 -5.20
N VAL A 41 2.43 -19.69 -6.32
CA VAL A 41 3.54 -18.78 -6.61
C VAL A 41 3.65 -17.71 -5.54
N ALA A 42 2.55 -17.05 -5.17
CA ALA A 42 2.53 -16.03 -4.13
C ALA A 42 2.98 -16.57 -2.77
N MET A 43 2.54 -17.80 -2.41
CA MET A 43 2.97 -18.46 -1.17
C MET A 43 4.48 -18.77 -1.16
N LEU A 44 5.01 -19.34 -2.24
CA LEU A 44 6.44 -19.62 -2.35
C LEU A 44 7.28 -18.34 -2.33
N GLN A 45 6.82 -17.29 -3.03
CA GLN A 45 7.47 -15.98 -2.96
C GLN A 45 7.45 -15.40 -1.55
N ALA A 46 6.33 -15.53 -0.83
CA ALA A 46 6.24 -15.08 0.56
C ALA A 46 7.27 -15.80 1.45
N LEU A 47 7.42 -17.11 1.31
CA LEU A 47 8.41 -17.88 2.07
C LEU A 47 9.85 -17.46 1.75
N LEU A 48 10.21 -17.37 0.46
CA LEU A 48 11.54 -16.94 0.04
C LEU A 48 11.85 -15.51 0.50
N TYR A 49 10.88 -14.62 0.37
CA TYR A 49 10.98 -13.26 0.84
C TYR A 49 11.22 -13.18 2.36
N LEU A 50 10.44 -13.90 3.17
CA LEU A 50 10.63 -13.91 4.63
C LEU A 50 12.00 -14.48 5.04
N VAL A 51 12.48 -15.49 4.32
CA VAL A 51 13.87 -16.01 4.51
C VAL A 51 14.89 -14.92 4.14
N ALA A 52 14.71 -14.22 3.02
CA ALA A 52 15.60 -13.14 2.61
C ALA A 52 15.62 -11.98 3.62
N VAL A 53 14.44 -11.60 4.16
CA VAL A 53 14.31 -10.62 5.25
C VAL A 53 15.10 -11.09 6.48
N TRP A 54 14.91 -12.34 6.89
CA TRP A 54 15.65 -12.89 8.03
C TRP A 54 17.17 -12.87 7.79
N VAL A 55 17.64 -13.24 6.59
CA VAL A 55 19.06 -13.20 6.24
C VAL A 55 19.60 -11.77 6.35
N VAL A 56 18.94 -10.78 5.76
CA VAL A 56 19.39 -9.37 5.82
C VAL A 56 19.40 -8.84 7.24
N LEU A 57 18.44 -9.21 8.07
CA LEU A 57 18.36 -8.70 9.44
C LEU A 57 19.40 -9.34 10.38
N ASN A 58 19.77 -10.60 10.17
CA ASN A 58 20.54 -11.38 11.15
C ASN A 58 21.95 -11.76 10.68
N ARG A 59 22.31 -11.52 9.41
CA ARG A 59 23.62 -11.88 8.86
C ARG A 59 24.48 -10.64 8.56
N PRO A 60 25.80 -10.77 8.50
CA PRO A 60 26.66 -9.71 8.04
C PRO A 60 26.37 -9.36 6.58
N VAL A 61 26.33 -8.06 6.28
CA VAL A 61 26.06 -7.50 4.95
C VAL A 61 27.21 -6.58 4.52
N ASP A 62 27.36 -6.41 3.22
CA ASP A 62 28.35 -5.51 2.64
C ASP A 62 27.80 -4.76 1.41
N ARG A 63 28.68 -4.06 0.68
CA ARG A 63 28.26 -3.32 -0.53
C ARG A 63 27.65 -4.21 -1.61
N TRP A 64 28.12 -5.46 -1.71
CA TRP A 64 27.63 -6.40 -2.73
C TRP A 64 26.25 -6.95 -2.38
N THR A 65 25.97 -7.10 -1.07
CA THR A 65 24.61 -7.40 -0.60
C THR A 65 23.60 -6.40 -1.15
N PHE A 66 23.91 -5.11 -1.03
CA PHE A 66 23.04 -4.04 -1.57
C PHE A 66 22.88 -4.11 -3.09
N VAL A 67 23.98 -4.37 -3.82
CA VAL A 67 23.92 -4.53 -5.28
C VAL A 67 23.03 -5.70 -5.69
N ILE A 68 23.16 -6.86 -5.02
CA ILE A 68 22.32 -8.05 -5.27
C ILE A 68 20.83 -7.70 -5.04
N ILE A 69 20.52 -7.02 -3.94
CA ILE A 69 19.15 -6.59 -3.63
C ILE A 69 18.58 -5.74 -4.77
N VAL A 70 19.31 -4.74 -5.23
CA VAL A 70 18.86 -3.82 -6.27
C VAL A 70 18.71 -4.52 -7.61
N VAL A 71 19.71 -5.34 -8.01
CA VAL A 71 19.69 -6.05 -9.30
C VAL A 71 18.50 -7.02 -9.36
N CYS A 72 18.28 -7.82 -8.33
CA CYS A 72 17.13 -8.73 -8.28
C CYS A 72 15.79 -7.98 -8.24
N ALA A 73 15.72 -6.87 -7.51
CA ALA A 73 14.54 -6.02 -7.48
C ALA A 73 14.18 -5.47 -8.87
N ILE A 74 15.18 -5.01 -9.62
CA ILE A 74 15.00 -4.54 -11.02
C ILE A 74 14.56 -5.70 -11.91
N ALA A 75 15.22 -6.86 -11.82
CA ALA A 75 14.89 -8.02 -12.64
C ALA A 75 13.43 -8.48 -12.43
N CYS A 76 12.95 -8.58 -11.18
CA CYS A 76 11.56 -8.90 -10.89
C CYS A 76 10.59 -7.89 -11.53
N ARG A 77 10.89 -6.59 -11.42
CA ARG A 77 10.04 -5.53 -12.00
C ARG A 77 10.01 -5.57 -13.51
N LEU A 78 11.11 -5.82 -14.16
CA LEU A 78 11.14 -5.97 -15.62
C LEU A 78 10.26 -7.14 -16.07
N VAL A 79 10.32 -8.28 -15.39
CA VAL A 79 9.43 -9.42 -15.70
C VAL A 79 7.96 -9.02 -15.53
N CYS A 80 7.60 -8.38 -14.43
CA CYS A 80 6.22 -7.97 -14.13
C CYS A 80 5.73 -6.84 -15.04
N LEU A 81 6.59 -5.86 -15.38
CA LEU A 81 6.23 -4.70 -16.21
C LEU A 81 5.71 -5.11 -17.59
N PHE A 82 6.35 -6.12 -18.19
CA PHE A 82 6.00 -6.58 -19.54
C PHE A 82 4.86 -7.61 -19.57
N SER A 83 4.31 -7.99 -18.40
CA SER A 83 3.13 -8.85 -18.33
C SER A 83 1.83 -8.05 -18.51
N PRO A 84 0.73 -8.68 -18.99
CA PRO A 84 -0.58 -8.06 -18.90
C PRO A 84 -1.00 -7.91 -17.43
N PRO A 85 -1.82 -6.89 -17.08
CA PRO A 85 -2.42 -6.81 -15.74
C PRO A 85 -3.47 -7.91 -15.59
N PHE A 86 -3.51 -8.61 -14.43
CA PHE A 86 -4.44 -9.71 -14.24
C PHE A 86 -5.13 -9.74 -12.87
N LEU A 87 -4.54 -9.13 -11.84
CA LEU A 87 -5.14 -9.08 -10.50
C LEU A 87 -6.26 -8.02 -10.40
N SER A 88 -6.24 -7.03 -11.29
CA SER A 88 -7.24 -5.97 -11.34
C SER A 88 -7.31 -5.33 -12.72
N SER A 89 -8.49 -4.79 -13.05
CA SER A 89 -8.71 -4.01 -14.26
C SER A 89 -8.62 -2.48 -14.04
N ASP A 90 -8.28 -2.04 -12.85
CA ASP A 90 -8.28 -0.61 -12.49
C ASP A 90 -7.37 0.24 -13.38
N ILE A 91 -6.26 -0.33 -13.85
CA ILE A 91 -5.29 0.37 -14.69
C ILE A 91 -5.90 0.85 -16.01
N PHE A 92 -6.90 0.15 -16.55
CA PHE A 92 -7.60 0.60 -17.75
C PHE A 92 -8.38 1.89 -17.48
N ARG A 93 -8.93 2.03 -16.27
CA ARG A 93 -9.57 3.28 -15.83
C ARG A 93 -8.56 4.42 -15.71
N TYR A 94 -7.33 4.16 -15.25
CA TYR A 94 -6.29 5.19 -15.15
C TYR A 94 -5.91 5.75 -16.54
N VAL A 95 -5.70 4.84 -17.51
CA VAL A 95 -5.41 5.24 -18.89
C VAL A 95 -6.59 6.04 -19.47
N TRP A 96 -7.81 5.56 -19.28
CA TRP A 96 -9.02 6.24 -19.75
C TRP A 96 -9.17 7.64 -19.15
N ASP A 97 -9.08 7.77 -17.83
CA ASP A 97 -9.18 9.07 -17.16
C ASP A 97 -8.09 10.04 -17.65
N GLY A 98 -6.88 9.53 -17.95
CA GLY A 98 -5.82 10.30 -18.56
C GLY A 98 -6.16 10.75 -19.99
N GLN A 99 -6.75 9.89 -20.83
CA GLN A 99 -7.21 10.21 -22.20
C GLN A 99 -8.32 11.27 -22.18
N VAL A 100 -9.31 11.14 -21.29
CA VAL A 100 -10.38 12.12 -21.09
C VAL A 100 -9.80 13.50 -20.79
N GLN A 101 -8.84 13.57 -19.85
CA GLN A 101 -8.18 14.84 -19.51
C GLN A 101 -7.32 15.37 -20.65
N ALA A 102 -6.63 14.48 -21.39
CA ALA A 102 -5.82 14.88 -22.55
C ALA A 102 -6.68 15.51 -23.67
N ALA A 103 -7.95 15.14 -23.74
CA ALA A 103 -8.96 15.75 -24.61
C ALA A 103 -9.56 17.06 -24.05
N GLY A 104 -9.08 17.57 -22.91
CA GLY A 104 -9.55 18.80 -22.29
C GLY A 104 -10.85 18.65 -21.49
N ILE A 105 -11.28 17.43 -21.18
CA ILE A 105 -12.50 17.14 -20.47
C ILE A 105 -12.18 16.81 -19.00
N ASN A 106 -12.96 17.39 -18.07
CA ASN A 106 -12.84 17.06 -16.65
C ASN A 106 -13.28 15.59 -16.42
N PRO A 107 -12.41 14.71 -15.86
CA PRO A 107 -12.67 13.27 -15.73
C PRO A 107 -13.83 12.94 -14.78
N PHE A 108 -14.21 13.87 -13.91
CA PHE A 108 -15.35 13.73 -12.99
C PHE A 108 -16.69 14.06 -13.64
N ARG A 109 -16.70 14.57 -14.89
CA ARG A 109 -17.92 15.08 -15.54
C ARG A 109 -18.82 13.97 -16.08
N TYR A 110 -18.23 12.97 -16.72
CA TYR A 110 -18.96 11.92 -17.45
C TYR A 110 -18.50 10.53 -17.03
N ILE A 111 -19.43 9.59 -17.05
CA ILE A 111 -19.07 8.16 -16.95
C ILE A 111 -18.46 7.70 -18.31
N PRO A 112 -17.64 6.64 -18.35
CA PRO A 112 -17.01 6.20 -19.61
C PRO A 112 -18.01 5.85 -20.72
N ALA A 113 -19.21 5.36 -20.37
CA ALA A 113 -20.24 5.01 -21.33
C ALA A 113 -21.05 6.20 -21.86
N ASP A 114 -20.80 7.44 -21.38
CA ASP A 114 -21.50 8.63 -21.83
C ASP A 114 -21.23 8.91 -23.32
N ALA A 115 -22.26 9.35 -24.05
CA ALA A 115 -22.16 9.64 -25.49
C ALA A 115 -21.13 10.75 -25.80
N HIS A 116 -20.94 11.71 -24.91
CA HIS A 116 -19.93 12.77 -25.07
C HIS A 116 -18.49 12.27 -25.11
N LEU A 117 -18.24 11.03 -24.64
CA LEU A 117 -16.92 10.41 -24.66
C LEU A 117 -16.78 9.31 -25.73
N ALA A 118 -17.79 9.14 -26.60
CA ALA A 118 -17.80 8.07 -27.60
C ALA A 118 -16.58 8.10 -28.55
N PHE A 119 -16.08 9.29 -28.87
CA PHE A 119 -14.92 9.50 -29.77
C PHE A 119 -13.58 9.05 -29.18
N LEU A 120 -13.49 8.81 -27.86
CA LEU A 120 -12.29 8.30 -27.18
C LEU A 120 -12.27 6.78 -27.07
N ARG A 121 -13.39 6.09 -27.39
CA ARG A 121 -13.51 4.65 -27.18
C ARG A 121 -12.66 3.89 -28.21
N ASP A 122 -11.73 3.11 -27.70
CA ASP A 122 -10.90 2.19 -28.46
C ASP A 122 -11.21 0.73 -28.11
N LEU A 123 -10.54 -0.21 -28.75
CA LEU A 123 -10.71 -1.65 -28.50
C LEU A 123 -9.75 -2.19 -27.42
N GLU A 124 -8.74 -1.42 -27.01
CA GLU A 124 -7.72 -1.87 -26.07
C GLU A 124 -8.03 -1.47 -24.62
N ILE A 125 -8.56 -0.28 -24.40
CA ILE A 125 -8.79 0.28 -23.08
C ILE A 125 -10.27 0.22 -22.69
N TYR A 126 -11.15 0.78 -23.54
CA TYR A 126 -12.55 0.96 -23.19
C TYR A 126 -13.29 -0.33 -22.78
N PRO A 127 -13.13 -1.49 -23.47
CA PRO A 127 -13.84 -2.72 -23.11
C PRO A 127 -13.48 -3.27 -21.72
N HIS A 128 -12.29 -2.94 -21.22
CA HIS A 128 -11.73 -3.46 -19.98
C HIS A 128 -11.96 -2.56 -18.75
N ILE A 129 -12.58 -1.37 -18.93
CA ILE A 129 -12.87 -0.45 -17.84
C ILE A 129 -13.95 -1.07 -16.95
N ASN A 130 -13.64 -1.29 -15.68
CA ASN A 130 -14.63 -1.70 -14.70
C ASN A 130 -15.65 -0.57 -14.42
N ARG A 131 -16.91 -0.92 -14.11
CA ARG A 131 -17.97 0.05 -13.76
C ARG A 131 -18.18 1.15 -14.81
N ARG A 132 -17.78 0.92 -16.08
CA ARG A 132 -17.82 1.93 -17.16
C ARG A 132 -19.22 2.48 -17.43
N ASP A 133 -20.25 1.66 -17.17
CA ASP A 133 -21.62 1.96 -17.57
C ASP A 133 -22.39 2.81 -16.53
N TYR A 134 -21.84 2.97 -15.31
CA TYR A 134 -22.54 3.68 -14.23
C TYR A 134 -21.66 4.51 -13.30
N ALA A 135 -20.32 4.32 -13.25
CA ALA A 135 -19.48 4.97 -12.27
C ALA A 135 -18.64 6.12 -12.83
N HIS A 136 -18.73 7.28 -12.21
CA HIS A 136 -17.73 8.32 -12.34
C HIS A 136 -16.39 7.87 -11.76
N THR A 137 -15.29 8.61 -12.04
CA THR A 137 -14.00 8.30 -11.41
C THR A 137 -14.07 8.48 -9.89
N ILE A 138 -13.32 7.64 -9.14
CA ILE A 138 -13.19 7.73 -7.68
C ILE A 138 -11.82 8.25 -7.26
N TYR A 139 -10.91 8.43 -8.21
CA TYR A 139 -9.52 8.75 -7.93
C TYR A 139 -9.34 10.22 -7.61
N PRO A 140 -8.65 10.57 -6.48
CA PRO A 140 -8.44 11.96 -6.07
C PRO A 140 -7.63 12.77 -7.11
N PRO A 141 -7.67 14.11 -7.01
CA PRO A 141 -7.03 15.02 -7.97
C PRO A 141 -5.57 14.74 -8.31
N GLY A 142 -4.73 14.35 -7.33
CA GLY A 142 -3.33 14.02 -7.58
C GLY A 142 -3.16 12.77 -8.44
N SER A 143 -4.01 11.76 -8.25
CA SER A 143 -4.06 10.59 -9.13
C SER A 143 -4.46 10.99 -10.55
N GLN A 144 -5.45 11.86 -10.69
CA GLN A 144 -5.91 12.37 -11.98
C GLN A 144 -4.81 13.13 -12.73
N MET A 145 -4.08 14.01 -12.02
CA MET A 145 -2.92 14.73 -12.59
C MET A 145 -1.82 13.76 -13.05
N LEU A 146 -1.56 12.71 -12.26
CA LEU A 146 -0.59 11.66 -12.59
C LEU A 146 -1.03 10.87 -13.83
N PHE A 147 -2.30 10.49 -13.93
CA PHE A 147 -2.82 9.79 -15.10
C PHE A 147 -2.69 10.62 -16.37
N LEU A 148 -3.03 11.92 -16.31
CA LEU A 148 -2.81 12.85 -17.41
C LEU A 148 -1.33 12.92 -17.81
N LEU A 149 -0.43 13.10 -16.84
CA LEU A 149 1.01 13.24 -17.10
C LEU A 149 1.57 12.01 -17.81
N ILE A 150 1.24 10.82 -17.34
CA ILE A 150 1.72 9.57 -17.95
C ILE A 150 1.08 9.38 -19.33
N THR A 151 -0.20 9.64 -19.48
CA THR A 151 -0.93 9.49 -20.75
C THR A 151 -0.40 10.45 -21.84
N ARG A 152 0.10 11.63 -21.46
CA ARG A 152 0.78 12.57 -22.40
C ARG A 152 2.08 12.01 -22.94
N ILE A 153 2.74 11.08 -22.24
CA ILE A 153 3.92 10.35 -22.71
C ILE A 153 3.48 9.17 -23.59
N GLY A 154 2.47 8.42 -23.13
CA GLY A 154 1.91 7.30 -23.87
C GLY A 154 0.61 6.78 -23.23
N ALA A 155 -0.46 6.75 -24.04
CA ALA A 155 -1.81 6.37 -23.62
C ALA A 155 -2.03 4.85 -23.67
N THR A 156 -1.16 4.07 -23.02
CA THR A 156 -1.24 2.62 -22.99
C THR A 156 -1.07 2.08 -21.57
N VAL A 157 -1.58 0.88 -21.31
CA VAL A 157 -1.37 0.15 -20.06
C VAL A 157 0.12 0.04 -19.71
N ARG A 158 0.98 -0.22 -20.70
CA ARG A 158 2.43 -0.35 -20.48
C ARG A 158 3.06 0.96 -19.97
N TRP A 159 2.72 2.11 -20.55
CA TRP A 159 3.21 3.40 -20.08
C TRP A 159 2.69 3.72 -18.69
N MET A 160 1.41 3.39 -18.40
CA MET A 160 0.85 3.58 -17.06
C MET A 160 1.59 2.73 -16.01
N LYS A 161 1.85 1.44 -16.31
CA LYS A 161 2.68 0.56 -15.45
C LYS A 161 4.10 1.11 -15.29
N ALA A 162 4.73 1.58 -16.37
CA ALA A 162 6.08 2.15 -16.31
C ALA A 162 6.14 3.38 -15.41
N GLY A 163 5.13 4.24 -15.45
CA GLY A 163 5.00 5.38 -14.53
C GLY A 163 4.92 4.96 -13.07
N MET A 164 4.10 3.94 -12.77
CA MET A 164 3.97 3.40 -11.41
C MET A 164 5.29 2.76 -10.93
N VAL A 165 5.96 1.98 -11.79
CA VAL A 165 7.28 1.39 -11.49
C VAL A 165 8.35 2.48 -11.30
N GLY A 166 8.30 3.56 -12.07
CA GLY A 166 9.20 4.70 -11.91
C GLY A 166 9.04 5.39 -10.54
N LEU A 167 7.79 5.62 -10.11
CA LEU A 167 7.50 6.16 -8.77
C LEU A 167 7.90 5.20 -7.65
N GLU A 168 7.75 3.92 -7.90
CA GLU A 168 8.18 2.88 -6.96
C GLU A 168 9.71 2.79 -6.85
N ALA A 169 10.45 2.94 -7.95
CA ALA A 169 11.90 3.06 -7.92
C ALA A 169 12.36 4.30 -7.13
N LEU A 170 11.62 5.42 -7.25
CA LEU A 170 11.82 6.60 -6.41
C LEU A 170 11.58 6.28 -4.93
N THR A 171 10.57 5.46 -4.62
CA THR A 171 10.33 5.00 -3.24
C THR A 171 11.54 4.24 -2.69
N ILE A 172 12.09 3.28 -3.44
CA ILE A 172 13.29 2.53 -3.03
C ILE A 172 14.45 3.50 -2.73
N TRP A 173 14.69 4.46 -3.61
CA TRP A 173 15.76 5.45 -3.41
C TRP A 173 15.54 6.29 -2.15
N ILE A 174 14.31 6.80 -1.92
CA ILE A 174 13.96 7.59 -0.74
C ILE A 174 14.09 6.74 0.54
N MET A 175 13.65 5.49 0.49
CA MET A 175 13.76 4.56 1.62
C MET A 175 15.21 4.29 2.01
N VAL A 176 16.13 4.16 1.04
CA VAL A 176 17.57 4.07 1.33
C VAL A 176 18.06 5.32 2.07
N LYS A 177 17.64 6.53 1.63
CA LYS A 177 17.99 7.79 2.31
C LYS A 177 17.39 7.91 3.70
N LEU A 178 16.18 7.42 3.88
CA LEU A 178 15.48 7.41 5.17
C LEU A 178 16.15 6.42 6.15
N LEU A 179 16.47 5.21 5.70
CA LEU A 179 17.22 4.22 6.49
C LEU A 179 18.57 4.82 6.97
N GLN A 180 19.32 5.44 6.05
CA GLN A 180 20.58 6.10 6.38
C GLN A 180 20.41 7.26 7.38
N ALA A 181 19.37 8.08 7.22
CA ALA A 181 19.08 9.19 8.13
C ALA A 181 18.74 8.72 9.55
N LEU A 182 18.20 7.53 9.68
CA LEU A 182 17.86 6.89 10.96
C LEU A 182 19.01 6.01 11.53
N GLY A 183 20.16 5.98 10.86
CA GLY A 183 21.30 5.12 11.29
C GLY A 183 21.03 3.61 11.08
N LEU A 184 20.04 3.26 10.26
CA LEU A 184 19.71 1.87 9.94
C LEU A 184 20.49 1.37 8.72
N ARG A 185 20.64 0.05 8.60
CA ARG A 185 21.33 -0.55 7.45
C ARG A 185 20.52 -0.34 6.18
N ARG A 186 21.13 0.21 5.13
CA ARG A 186 20.46 0.45 3.83
C ARG A 186 19.95 -0.84 3.19
N GLU A 187 20.57 -1.98 3.48
CA GLU A 187 20.19 -3.30 3.00
C GLU A 187 18.79 -3.73 3.50
N GLN A 188 18.28 -3.11 4.58
CA GLN A 188 16.89 -3.30 5.04
C GLN A 188 15.85 -2.85 3.99
N VAL A 189 16.26 -2.08 2.98
CA VAL A 189 15.39 -1.75 1.85
C VAL A 189 14.88 -3.00 1.12
N LEU A 190 15.54 -4.16 1.26
CA LEU A 190 15.04 -5.45 0.76
C LEU A 190 13.61 -5.72 1.22
N ILE A 191 13.26 -5.34 2.46
CA ILE A 191 11.91 -5.55 3.02
C ILE A 191 10.84 -4.91 2.16
N TYR A 192 11.11 -3.74 1.59
CA TYR A 192 10.25 -3.10 0.60
C TYR A 192 10.48 -3.65 -0.81
N ALA A 193 11.74 -3.66 -1.24
CA ALA A 193 12.09 -3.87 -2.65
C ALA A 193 11.79 -5.28 -3.18
N TRP A 194 11.78 -6.30 -2.33
CA TRP A 194 11.46 -7.68 -2.70
C TRP A 194 10.06 -8.12 -2.23
N HIS A 195 9.30 -7.24 -1.62
CA HIS A 195 7.99 -7.60 -1.10
C HIS A 195 7.03 -8.04 -2.23
N PRO A 196 6.39 -9.22 -2.13
CA PRO A 196 5.48 -9.70 -3.17
C PRO A 196 4.37 -8.70 -3.54
N LEU A 197 3.78 -7.97 -2.56
CA LEU A 197 2.77 -6.95 -2.84
C LEU A 197 3.26 -5.88 -3.82
N VAL A 198 4.49 -5.39 -3.65
CA VAL A 198 5.05 -4.37 -4.54
C VAL A 198 5.22 -4.92 -5.96
N LEU A 199 5.69 -6.17 -6.06
CA LEU A 199 5.92 -6.81 -7.36
C LEU A 199 4.60 -7.04 -8.11
N TRP A 200 3.57 -7.54 -7.44
CA TRP A 200 2.32 -7.89 -8.09
C TRP A 200 1.34 -6.72 -8.20
N GLU A 201 1.23 -5.90 -7.16
CA GLU A 201 0.24 -4.81 -7.18
C GLU A 201 0.76 -3.57 -7.91
N VAL A 202 2.07 -3.26 -7.82
CA VAL A 202 2.62 -2.08 -8.49
C VAL A 202 3.21 -2.44 -9.84
N ALA A 203 4.18 -3.39 -9.90
CA ALA A 203 4.87 -3.64 -11.14
C ALA A 203 4.05 -4.49 -12.13
N SER A 204 3.21 -5.42 -11.66
CA SER A 204 2.36 -6.25 -12.52
C SER A 204 1.01 -5.59 -12.80
N SER A 205 0.26 -5.18 -11.78
CA SER A 205 -1.10 -4.64 -11.93
C SER A 205 -1.15 -3.11 -12.13
N GLY A 206 -0.09 -2.39 -11.75
CA GLY A 206 0.00 -0.94 -11.94
C GLY A 206 -0.89 -0.13 -11.01
N HIS A 207 -1.19 -0.64 -9.80
CA HIS A 207 -2.07 0.08 -8.87
C HIS A 207 -1.49 1.44 -8.45
N VAL A 208 -2.36 2.46 -8.52
CA VAL A 208 -2.03 3.85 -8.17
C VAL A 208 -1.65 4.04 -6.70
N ASP A 209 -2.01 3.10 -5.84
CA ASP A 209 -1.57 3.06 -4.44
C ASP A 209 -0.04 3.10 -4.32
N GLY A 210 0.68 2.45 -5.27
CA GLY A 210 2.13 2.52 -5.39
C GLY A 210 2.66 3.94 -5.59
N ALA A 211 1.89 4.81 -6.25
CA ALA A 211 2.27 6.20 -6.48
C ALA A 211 2.20 7.08 -5.22
N ALA A 212 1.45 6.68 -4.19
CA ALA A 212 1.44 7.39 -2.91
C ALA A 212 2.70 7.11 -2.06
N LEU A 213 3.36 5.96 -2.27
CA LEU A 213 4.46 5.49 -1.43
C LEU A 213 5.69 6.41 -1.42
N PRO A 214 6.17 6.96 -2.55
CA PRO A 214 7.31 7.89 -2.52
C PRO A 214 7.00 9.14 -1.72
N PHE A 215 5.77 9.63 -1.74
CA PHE A 215 5.38 10.82 -0.98
C PHE A 215 5.20 10.51 0.51
N ILE A 216 4.74 9.32 0.89
CA ILE A 216 4.74 8.85 2.28
C ILE A 216 6.20 8.75 2.77
N ALA A 217 7.08 8.10 2.02
CA ALA A 217 8.51 7.99 2.37
C ALA A 217 9.20 9.35 2.46
N LEU A 218 8.87 10.30 1.56
CA LEU A 218 9.35 11.69 1.63
C LEU A 218 8.83 12.41 2.88
N ALA A 219 7.57 12.23 3.25
CA ALA A 219 7.02 12.84 4.45
C ALA A 219 7.77 12.36 5.69
N LEU A 220 8.04 11.05 5.79
CA LEU A 220 8.85 10.46 6.86
C LEU A 220 10.29 11.01 6.84
N LEU A 221 10.92 11.09 5.67
CA LEU A 221 12.29 11.59 5.53
C LEU A 221 12.41 13.07 5.90
N PHE A 222 11.45 13.91 5.46
CA PHE A 222 11.45 15.33 5.80
C PHE A 222 11.11 15.56 7.26
N TYR A 223 10.27 14.72 7.86
CA TYR A 223 10.03 14.73 9.30
C TYR A 223 11.34 14.48 10.08
N VAL A 224 12.07 13.41 9.75
CA VAL A 224 13.38 13.07 10.36
C VAL A 224 14.41 14.20 10.14
N ARG A 225 14.32 14.92 9.03
CA ARG A 225 15.17 16.07 8.72
C ARG A 225 14.68 17.39 9.32
N HIS A 226 13.68 17.38 10.18
CA HIS A 226 13.09 18.56 10.82
C HIS A 226 12.62 19.65 9.84
N LYS A 227 12.02 19.25 8.69
CA LYS A 227 11.51 20.15 7.65
C LYS A 227 9.97 20.14 7.61
N PRO A 228 9.27 20.85 8.52
CA PRO A 228 7.81 20.71 8.67
C PRO A 228 7.02 21.07 7.41
N VAL A 229 7.39 22.13 6.70
CA VAL A 229 6.72 22.54 5.46
C VAL A 229 6.87 21.44 4.39
N ALA A 230 8.09 20.92 4.18
CA ALA A 230 8.32 19.86 3.21
C ALA A 230 7.60 18.54 3.61
N THR A 231 7.52 18.24 4.92
CA THR A 231 6.70 17.14 5.44
C THR A 231 5.23 17.32 5.06
N GLY A 232 4.69 18.53 5.25
CA GLY A 232 3.33 18.87 4.87
C GLY A 232 3.07 18.75 3.35
N VAL A 233 3.99 19.26 2.52
CA VAL A 233 3.91 19.14 1.05
C VAL A 233 3.85 17.66 0.63
N ALA A 234 4.76 16.85 1.17
CA ALA A 234 4.82 15.42 0.82
C ALA A 234 3.56 14.67 1.31
N LEU A 235 3.07 14.97 2.51
CA LEU A 235 1.85 14.36 3.05
C LEU A 235 0.62 14.76 2.23
N ALA A 236 0.51 16.03 1.84
CA ALA A 236 -0.58 16.51 0.98
C ALA A 236 -0.55 15.84 -0.41
N ALA A 237 0.62 15.68 -1.02
CA ALA A 237 0.78 14.98 -2.28
C ALA A 237 0.35 13.51 -2.16
N ALA A 238 0.77 12.81 -1.11
CA ALA A 238 0.30 11.45 -0.84
C ALA A 238 -1.21 11.38 -0.68
N THR A 239 -1.80 12.34 0.06
CA THR A 239 -3.25 12.42 0.31
C THR A 239 -4.05 12.70 -0.97
N LEU A 240 -3.52 13.51 -1.88
CA LEU A 240 -4.13 13.78 -3.18
C LEU A 240 -4.06 12.58 -4.14
N ILE A 241 -3.18 11.60 -3.90
CA ILE A 241 -3.14 10.35 -4.66
C ILE A 241 -4.11 9.34 -4.05
N LYS A 242 -4.08 9.17 -2.73
CA LYS A 242 -5.00 8.33 -1.95
C LYS A 242 -5.32 9.04 -0.64
N LEU A 243 -6.54 8.98 -0.18
CA LEU A 243 -6.99 9.78 0.97
C LEU A 243 -6.38 9.34 2.31
N TYR A 244 -6.12 8.05 2.50
CA TYR A 244 -5.70 7.48 3.78
C TYR A 244 -4.37 8.01 4.36
N PRO A 245 -3.36 8.47 3.57
CA PRO A 245 -2.12 9.01 4.13
C PRO A 245 -2.31 10.20 5.08
N ILE A 246 -3.41 10.95 4.96
CA ILE A 246 -3.70 12.05 5.90
C ILE A 246 -3.77 11.59 7.36
N ALA A 247 -4.09 10.32 7.60
CA ALA A 247 -4.12 9.73 8.94
C ALA A 247 -2.75 9.76 9.65
N LEU A 248 -1.65 9.94 8.90
CA LEU A 248 -0.30 10.09 9.45
C LEU A 248 -0.05 11.50 10.03
N PHE A 249 -0.91 12.48 9.75
CA PHE A 249 -0.72 13.86 10.17
C PHE A 249 -0.41 14.00 11.69
N PRO A 250 -1.16 13.38 12.61
CA PRO A 250 -0.93 13.53 14.05
C PRO A 250 0.46 13.02 14.49
N ALA A 251 0.98 11.97 13.84
CA ALA A 251 2.31 11.43 14.15
C ALA A 251 3.45 12.28 13.58
N LEU A 252 3.20 13.02 12.49
CA LEU A 252 4.19 13.83 11.78
C LEU A 252 4.13 15.32 12.15
N TYR A 253 3.16 15.74 12.95
CA TYR A 253 3.04 17.09 13.44
C TYR A 253 3.62 17.18 14.86
N ARG A 254 4.78 17.83 15.01
CA ARG A 254 5.48 17.90 16.29
C ARG A 254 4.69 18.70 17.31
N ARG A 255 4.58 18.19 18.53
CA ARG A 255 3.83 18.83 19.62
C ARG A 255 4.36 20.22 19.96
N SER A 256 5.67 20.45 20.00
CA SER A 256 6.26 21.77 20.25
C SER A 256 5.89 22.80 19.18
N ALA A 257 5.61 22.33 17.96
CA ALA A 257 5.19 23.16 16.84
C ALA A 257 3.66 23.36 16.77
N TRP A 258 2.90 23.06 17.83
CA TRP A 258 1.42 23.13 17.78
C TRP A 258 0.87 24.53 17.45
N ARG A 259 1.66 25.60 17.65
CA ARG A 259 1.36 26.97 17.24
C ARG A 259 1.92 27.33 15.86
N ASP A 260 2.72 26.48 15.26
CA ASP A 260 3.28 26.67 13.91
C ASP A 260 2.31 26.11 12.85
N TRP A 261 1.43 26.99 12.37
CA TRP A 261 0.41 26.64 11.40
C TRP A 261 0.94 26.42 9.98
N ARG A 262 2.25 26.54 9.72
CA ARG A 262 2.81 26.37 8.38
C ARG A 262 2.54 24.98 7.80
N MET A 263 2.76 23.91 8.55
CA MET A 263 2.51 22.55 8.08
C MET A 263 0.99 22.29 7.85
N PRO A 264 0.09 22.53 8.82
CA PRO A 264 -1.36 22.41 8.61
C PRO A 264 -1.86 23.24 7.41
N ALA A 265 -1.44 24.51 7.31
CA ALA A 265 -1.82 25.41 6.23
C ALA A 265 -1.36 24.90 4.85
N VAL A 266 -0.14 24.40 4.76
CA VAL A 266 0.40 23.81 3.51
C VAL A 266 -0.39 22.55 3.13
N VAL A 267 -0.68 21.67 4.08
CA VAL A 267 -1.49 20.46 3.79
C VAL A 267 -2.88 20.87 3.30
N ALA A 268 -3.57 21.74 4.05
CA ALA A 268 -4.90 22.19 3.68
C ALA A 268 -4.90 22.95 2.34
N GLY A 269 -3.92 23.84 2.12
CA GLY A 269 -3.81 24.64 0.90
C GLY A 269 -3.55 23.79 -0.34
N ILE A 270 -2.64 22.81 -0.28
CA ILE A 270 -2.33 21.93 -1.41
C ILE A 270 -3.52 21.01 -1.71
N VAL A 271 -4.16 20.43 -0.68
CA VAL A 271 -5.33 19.59 -0.87
C VAL A 271 -6.48 20.41 -1.48
N ALA A 272 -6.76 21.58 -0.95
CA ALA A 272 -7.77 22.48 -1.48
C ALA A 272 -7.48 22.90 -2.94
N ALA A 273 -6.24 23.26 -3.26
CA ALA A 273 -5.82 23.62 -4.62
C ALA A 273 -5.98 22.44 -5.59
N GLY A 274 -5.64 21.22 -5.15
CA GLY A 274 -5.83 20.01 -5.94
C GLY A 274 -7.30 19.82 -6.32
N TYR A 275 -8.22 19.88 -5.36
CA TYR A 275 -9.66 19.77 -5.63
C TYR A 275 -10.21 20.98 -6.41
N ALA A 276 -9.72 22.20 -6.14
CA ALA A 276 -10.11 23.38 -6.89
C ALA A 276 -9.79 23.30 -8.39
N SER A 277 -8.72 22.59 -8.77
CA SER A 277 -8.36 22.37 -10.18
C SER A 277 -9.44 21.62 -10.98
N TYR A 278 -10.32 20.87 -10.30
CA TYR A 278 -11.41 20.10 -10.92
C TYR A 278 -12.79 20.64 -10.54
N SER A 279 -12.89 21.82 -9.93
CA SER A 279 -14.12 22.41 -9.40
C SER A 279 -15.20 22.75 -10.45
N SER A 280 -14.89 22.68 -11.75
CA SER A 280 -15.85 22.91 -12.84
C SER A 280 -17.05 21.96 -12.86
N VAL A 281 -17.03 20.89 -12.06
CA VAL A 281 -18.15 19.95 -11.85
C VAL A 281 -18.84 20.14 -10.49
N GLY A 282 -18.45 21.15 -9.71
CA GLY A 282 -19.01 21.40 -8.36
C GLY A 282 -18.78 20.24 -7.41
N PRO A 283 -19.78 19.84 -6.61
CA PRO A 283 -19.65 18.74 -5.63
C PRO A 283 -19.38 17.37 -6.28
N HIS A 284 -19.62 17.19 -7.58
CA HIS A 284 -19.31 15.95 -8.31
C HIS A 284 -17.81 15.66 -8.40
N VAL A 285 -16.94 16.55 -7.92
CA VAL A 285 -15.50 16.31 -7.80
C VAL A 285 -15.14 15.13 -6.86
N LEU A 286 -16.08 14.69 -6.01
CA LEU A 286 -15.94 13.47 -5.22
C LEU A 286 -16.17 12.19 -6.04
N GLY A 287 -16.70 12.35 -7.25
CA GLY A 287 -16.94 11.23 -8.19
C GLY A 287 -17.87 10.18 -7.61
N PHE A 288 -17.51 8.93 -7.80
CA PHE A 288 -18.26 7.75 -7.36
C PHE A 288 -18.04 7.38 -5.87
N LEU A 289 -17.27 8.15 -5.12
CA LEU A 289 -16.88 7.78 -3.76
C LEU A 289 -18.07 7.50 -2.82
N PRO A 290 -19.17 8.27 -2.81
CA PRO A 290 -20.32 7.98 -1.95
C PRO A 290 -21.04 6.67 -2.31
N GLU A 291 -21.24 6.40 -3.61
CA GLU A 291 -21.88 5.18 -4.11
C GLU A 291 -20.97 3.97 -3.94
N TYR A 292 -19.65 4.15 -4.10
CA TYR A 292 -18.65 3.13 -3.83
C TYR A 292 -18.70 2.65 -2.37
N ALA A 293 -18.91 3.56 -1.43
CA ALA A 293 -19.07 3.19 -0.03
C ALA A 293 -20.26 2.23 0.19
N LYS A 294 -21.37 2.43 -0.53
CA LYS A 294 -22.54 1.53 -0.49
C LYS A 294 -22.25 0.21 -1.18
N GLU A 295 -21.68 0.26 -2.39
CA GLU A 295 -21.34 -0.94 -3.18
C GLU A 295 -20.40 -1.88 -2.42
N GLU A 296 -19.43 -1.32 -1.70
CA GLU A 296 -18.48 -2.08 -0.89
C GLU A 296 -19.03 -2.50 0.48
N GLY A 297 -20.29 -2.18 0.79
CA GLY A 297 -20.93 -2.56 2.05
C GLY A 297 -20.38 -1.85 3.29
N LEU A 298 -19.85 -0.64 3.11
CA LEU A 298 -19.39 0.17 4.24
C LEU A 298 -20.58 0.64 5.08
N ASP A 299 -21.68 1.07 4.46
CA ASP A 299 -22.89 1.56 5.12
C ASP A 299 -23.63 0.44 5.90
N SER A 300 -23.74 -0.77 5.33
CA SER A 300 -24.34 -1.93 5.98
C SER A 300 -23.48 -2.54 7.07
N GLY A 301 -22.18 -2.28 7.05
CA GLY A 301 -21.20 -2.87 7.94
C GLY A 301 -20.70 -4.25 7.52
N SER A 302 -21.18 -4.80 6.40
CA SER A 302 -20.77 -6.11 5.89
C SER A 302 -19.29 -6.15 5.46
N ARG A 303 -18.73 -4.98 5.15
CA ARG A 303 -17.31 -4.81 4.81
C ARG A 303 -16.38 -5.08 5.99
N TYR A 304 -16.78 -4.73 7.21
CA TYR A 304 -15.89 -4.73 8.36
C TYR A 304 -15.82 -6.11 8.99
N PHE A 305 -14.71 -6.81 8.79
CA PHE A 305 -14.51 -8.15 9.35
C PHE A 305 -14.69 -8.17 10.88
N LEU A 306 -14.12 -7.20 11.59
CA LEU A 306 -14.22 -7.16 13.06
C LEU A 306 -15.67 -7.02 13.55
N LEU A 307 -16.49 -6.23 12.85
CA LEU A 307 -17.92 -6.13 13.16
C LEU A 307 -18.66 -7.42 12.83
N THR A 308 -18.37 -8.01 11.68
CA THR A 308 -18.98 -9.28 11.26
C THR A 308 -18.58 -10.42 12.19
N PHE A 309 -17.32 -10.45 12.62
CA PHE A 309 -16.86 -11.41 13.62
C PHE A 309 -17.54 -11.21 15.00
N ALA A 310 -17.72 -9.96 15.45
CA ALA A 310 -18.45 -9.69 16.67
C ALA A 310 -19.90 -10.17 16.58
N ARG A 311 -20.57 -9.93 15.44
CA ARG A 311 -21.95 -10.38 15.23
C ARG A 311 -22.07 -11.91 15.17
N HIS A 312 -21.32 -12.55 14.30
CA HIS A 312 -21.48 -13.99 14.02
C HIS A 312 -20.57 -14.89 14.86
N GLY A 313 -19.32 -14.47 15.11
CA GLY A 313 -18.36 -15.27 15.88
C GLY A 313 -18.55 -15.17 17.40
N LEU A 314 -18.95 -13.98 17.90
CA LEU A 314 -19.21 -13.76 19.34
C LEU A 314 -20.71 -13.74 19.70
N HIS A 315 -21.59 -14.00 18.73
CA HIS A 315 -23.06 -13.99 18.89
C HIS A 315 -23.64 -12.67 19.40
N TRP A 316 -23.02 -11.52 18.98
CA TRP A 316 -23.53 -10.17 19.26
C TRP A 316 -24.36 -9.67 18.07
N ASP A 317 -25.34 -10.44 17.64
CA ASP A 317 -26.12 -10.21 16.41
C ASP A 317 -26.77 -8.83 16.37
N ALA A 318 -27.17 -8.28 17.51
CA ALA A 318 -27.79 -6.96 17.64
C ALA A 318 -26.80 -5.78 17.59
N LEU A 319 -25.48 -6.01 17.46
CA LEU A 319 -24.50 -4.93 17.45
C LEU A 319 -24.69 -4.04 16.20
N PRO A 320 -25.10 -2.74 16.35
CA PRO A 320 -25.37 -1.88 15.22
C PRO A 320 -24.07 -1.39 14.55
N THR A 321 -24.10 -1.19 13.24
CA THR A 321 -22.97 -0.64 12.48
C THR A 321 -22.51 0.71 13.04
N SER A 322 -23.47 1.55 13.50
CA SER A 322 -23.15 2.84 14.13
C SER A 322 -22.29 2.72 15.39
N ALA A 323 -22.49 1.68 16.20
CA ALA A 323 -21.62 1.44 17.38
C ALA A 323 -20.19 1.11 16.96
N PHE A 324 -20.00 0.33 15.88
CA PHE A 324 -18.69 0.06 15.32
C PHE A 324 -18.03 1.33 14.77
N TYR A 325 -18.79 2.22 14.13
CA TYR A 325 -18.27 3.52 13.68
C TYR A 325 -17.81 4.39 14.84
N VAL A 326 -18.62 4.50 15.88
CA VAL A 326 -18.27 5.27 17.09
C VAL A 326 -17.01 4.68 17.75
N PHE A 327 -16.96 3.35 17.93
CA PHE A 327 -15.78 2.68 18.45
C PHE A 327 -14.53 2.96 17.61
N SER A 328 -14.63 2.78 16.29
CA SER A 328 -13.51 3.01 15.37
C SER A 328 -13.04 4.47 15.39
N ALA A 329 -13.97 5.42 15.40
CA ALA A 329 -13.67 6.84 15.47
C ALA A 329 -12.97 7.21 16.78
N LEU A 330 -13.49 6.73 17.93
CA LEU A 330 -12.87 6.98 19.24
C LEU A 330 -11.49 6.34 19.35
N LEU A 331 -11.32 5.12 18.84
CA LEU A 331 -10.02 4.45 18.82
C LEU A 331 -9.01 5.22 17.97
N LEU A 332 -9.39 5.61 16.74
CA LEU A 332 -8.51 6.37 15.86
C LEU A 332 -8.20 7.76 16.41
N LEU A 333 -9.17 8.43 17.03
CA LEU A 333 -8.95 9.71 17.72
C LEU A 333 -7.97 9.53 18.90
N GLY A 334 -8.17 8.50 19.72
CA GLY A 334 -7.26 8.17 20.82
C GLY A 334 -5.84 7.92 20.34
N LEU A 335 -5.68 7.16 19.24
CA LEU A 335 -4.38 6.93 18.62
C LEU A 335 -3.78 8.22 18.02
N ALA A 336 -4.60 9.09 17.43
CA ALA A 336 -4.15 10.38 16.91
C ALA A 336 -3.63 11.29 18.04
N VAL A 337 -4.36 11.37 19.14
CA VAL A 337 -3.92 12.12 20.35
C VAL A 337 -2.65 11.50 20.92
N TRP A 338 -2.62 10.18 21.08
CA TRP A 338 -1.42 9.47 21.57
C TRP A 338 -0.21 9.73 20.67
N ALA A 339 -0.37 9.66 19.35
CA ALA A 339 0.70 9.91 18.39
C ALA A 339 1.20 11.36 18.48
N PHE A 340 0.29 12.34 18.54
CA PHE A 340 0.63 13.74 18.69
C PHE A 340 1.39 14.01 19.99
N LEU A 341 0.95 13.44 21.11
CA LEU A 341 1.62 13.60 22.42
C LEU A 341 3.03 12.99 22.44
N ASN A 342 3.27 11.93 21.63
CA ASN A 342 4.56 11.24 21.53
C ASN A 342 5.42 11.68 20.33
N SER A 343 4.97 12.65 19.55
CA SER A 343 5.65 13.09 18.32
C SER A 343 7.07 13.62 18.55
N GLU A 344 7.45 13.96 19.78
CA GLU A 344 8.79 14.46 20.15
C GLU A 344 9.64 13.47 20.94
N ALA A 345 9.10 12.32 21.31
CA ALA A 345 9.85 11.30 22.04
C ALA A 345 10.96 10.63 21.19
N GLY A 346 11.17 11.10 19.97
CA GLY A 346 12.19 10.67 19.02
C GLY A 346 11.60 10.30 17.65
N ASP A 347 12.42 10.42 16.61
CA ASP A 347 11.97 10.19 15.23
C ASP A 347 11.42 8.78 15.03
N MET A 348 12.07 7.75 15.58
CA MET A 348 11.59 6.38 15.54
C MET A 348 10.28 6.18 16.31
N THR A 349 10.03 6.95 17.37
CA THR A 349 8.77 6.89 18.12
C THR A 349 7.62 7.44 17.28
N ALA A 350 7.81 8.58 16.62
CA ALA A 350 6.81 9.16 15.72
C ALA A 350 6.51 8.22 14.54
N ILE A 351 7.55 7.60 13.95
CA ILE A 351 7.38 6.61 12.89
C ILE A 351 6.59 5.39 13.41
N ARG A 352 6.85 4.91 14.64
CA ARG A 352 6.05 3.83 15.26
C ARG A 352 4.61 4.24 15.46
N CYS A 353 4.36 5.46 15.92
CA CYS A 353 3.00 6.00 16.06
C CYS A 353 2.27 6.01 14.72
N GLY A 354 2.91 6.50 13.65
CA GLY A 354 2.36 6.48 12.30
C GLY A 354 2.08 5.05 11.81
N PHE A 355 2.99 4.11 12.07
CA PHE A 355 2.80 2.70 11.72
C PHE A 355 1.62 2.07 12.46
N VAL A 356 1.45 2.37 13.75
CA VAL A 356 0.30 1.88 14.55
C VAL A 356 -1.00 2.44 14.00
N ILE A 357 -1.08 3.75 13.73
CA ILE A 357 -2.27 4.38 13.12
C ILE A 357 -2.60 3.70 11.79
N ALA A 358 -1.60 3.56 10.90
CA ALA A 358 -1.77 2.94 9.61
C ALA A 358 -2.27 1.49 9.72
N THR A 359 -1.68 0.71 10.60
CA THR A 359 -2.05 -0.69 10.84
C THR A 359 -3.47 -0.80 11.38
N VAL A 360 -3.80 -0.05 12.44
CA VAL A 360 -5.13 -0.09 13.05
C VAL A 360 -6.20 0.38 12.06
N LEU A 361 -5.94 1.44 11.28
CA LEU A 361 -6.86 1.90 10.25
C LEU A 361 -7.16 0.79 9.23
N MET A 362 -6.13 0.08 8.73
CA MET A 362 -6.31 -1.01 7.77
C MET A 362 -7.03 -2.21 8.38
N LEU A 363 -6.73 -2.56 9.62
CA LEU A 363 -7.42 -3.65 10.31
C LEU A 363 -8.89 -3.33 10.58
N LEU A 364 -9.22 -2.10 10.97
CA LEU A 364 -10.62 -1.65 11.14
C LEU A 364 -11.37 -1.65 9.81
N PHE A 365 -10.72 -1.15 8.75
CA PHE A 365 -11.32 -1.05 7.42
C PHE A 365 -11.49 -2.42 6.76
N SER A 366 -10.67 -3.41 7.09
CA SER A 366 -10.70 -4.79 6.57
C SER A 366 -10.77 -4.82 5.03
N SER A 367 -9.82 -4.14 4.37
CA SER A 367 -9.84 -4.05 2.91
C SER A 367 -9.80 -5.43 2.25
N HIS A 368 -10.74 -5.70 1.34
CA HIS A 368 -10.82 -6.94 0.54
C HIS A 368 -9.72 -7.04 -0.50
N TYR A 369 -9.02 -5.95 -0.76
CA TYR A 369 -8.03 -5.87 -1.81
C TYR A 369 -6.62 -5.71 -1.25
N PRO A 370 -5.67 -6.59 -1.60
CA PRO A 370 -4.30 -6.58 -1.08
C PRO A 370 -3.55 -5.26 -1.30
N TRP A 371 -3.78 -4.55 -2.39
CA TRP A 371 -3.06 -3.30 -2.68
C TRP A 371 -3.27 -2.19 -1.65
N TYR A 372 -4.35 -2.22 -0.87
CA TYR A 372 -4.54 -1.26 0.23
C TYR A 372 -3.51 -1.40 1.34
N TYR A 373 -2.84 -2.56 1.47
CA TYR A 373 -1.82 -2.78 2.50
C TYR A 373 -0.41 -2.30 2.07
N LEU A 374 -0.24 -1.85 0.82
CA LEU A 374 1.04 -1.36 0.28
C LEU A 374 1.66 -0.25 1.16
N TRP A 375 0.87 0.66 1.68
CA TRP A 375 1.38 1.80 2.44
C TRP A 375 1.96 1.44 3.82
N LEU A 376 1.79 0.20 4.29
CA LEU A 376 2.45 -0.33 5.48
C LEU A 376 3.92 -0.68 5.21
N LEU A 377 4.31 -0.93 3.96
CA LEU A 377 5.62 -1.47 3.61
C LEU A 377 6.79 -0.50 3.87
N PRO A 378 6.68 0.81 3.64
CA PRO A 378 7.69 1.76 4.07
C PRO A 378 7.99 1.65 5.57
N PHE A 379 6.96 1.53 6.40
CA PHE A 379 7.12 1.37 7.84
C PHE A 379 7.76 0.03 8.21
N LEU A 380 7.37 -1.06 7.55
CA LEU A 380 7.94 -2.39 7.79
C LEU A 380 9.43 -2.47 7.48
N SER A 381 9.91 -1.66 6.53
CA SER A 381 11.34 -1.55 6.24
C SER A 381 12.13 -0.88 7.38
N LEU A 382 11.47 -0.01 8.14
CA LEU A 382 12.07 0.70 9.30
C LEU A 382 11.86 -0.08 10.60
N ILE A 383 10.73 -0.76 10.71
CA ILE A 383 10.28 -1.51 11.89
C ILE A 383 9.85 -2.90 11.41
N PRO A 384 10.78 -3.86 11.27
CA PRO A 384 10.48 -5.22 10.80
C PRO A 384 9.60 -5.97 11.82
N TYR A 385 8.30 -5.67 11.85
CA TYR A 385 7.35 -6.28 12.77
C TYR A 385 6.78 -7.56 12.15
N VAL A 386 7.23 -8.70 12.66
CA VAL A 386 6.97 -10.03 12.09
C VAL A 386 5.49 -10.31 11.82
N PRO A 387 4.52 -10.01 12.74
CA PRO A 387 3.12 -10.24 12.45
C PRO A 387 2.61 -9.50 11.22
N MET A 388 3.05 -8.25 11.01
CA MET A 388 2.63 -7.47 9.84
C MET A 388 3.39 -7.84 8.56
N LEU A 389 4.64 -8.32 8.66
CA LEU A 389 5.33 -8.95 7.53
C LEU A 389 4.58 -10.20 7.07
N TYR A 390 4.13 -11.03 8.01
CA TYR A 390 3.28 -12.17 7.72
C TYR A 390 1.95 -11.74 7.09
N PHE A 391 1.22 -10.81 7.73
CA PHE A 391 -0.06 -10.31 7.24
C PHE A 391 0.01 -9.82 5.80
N THR A 392 0.99 -8.95 5.50
CA THR A 392 1.13 -8.34 4.18
C THR A 392 1.58 -9.34 3.10
N THR A 393 2.21 -10.46 3.45
CA THR A 393 2.51 -11.54 2.50
C THR A 393 1.35 -12.51 2.36
N ALA A 394 0.59 -12.75 3.43
CA ALA A 394 -0.54 -13.68 3.43
C ALA A 394 -1.83 -13.08 2.82
N CYS A 395 -1.95 -11.75 2.74
CA CYS A 395 -3.16 -11.09 2.25
C CYS A 395 -3.52 -11.42 0.78
N PHE A 396 -2.61 -11.98 -0.01
CA PHE A 396 -2.93 -12.50 -1.35
C PHE A 396 -4.02 -13.57 -1.35
N TYR A 397 -4.22 -14.28 -0.24
CA TYR A 397 -5.34 -15.21 -0.11
C TYR A 397 -6.72 -14.55 -0.27
N LEU A 398 -6.83 -13.25 -0.05
CA LEU A 398 -8.05 -12.50 -0.30
C LEU A 398 -8.49 -12.56 -1.76
N TYR A 399 -7.57 -12.76 -2.71
CA TYR A 399 -7.91 -12.95 -4.12
C TYR A 399 -8.62 -14.27 -4.43
N THR A 400 -8.46 -15.31 -3.60
CA THR A 400 -9.12 -16.58 -3.82
C THR A 400 -10.64 -16.49 -3.72
N THR A 401 -11.15 -15.45 -3.05
CA THR A 401 -12.59 -15.21 -2.87
C THR A 401 -13.26 -14.61 -4.09
N GLN A 402 -12.50 -13.97 -4.99
CA GLN A 402 -13.05 -13.39 -6.22
C GLN A 402 -13.56 -14.44 -7.20
N LEU A 403 -13.23 -15.70 -6.99
CA LEU A 403 -13.58 -16.86 -7.82
C LEU A 403 -14.71 -17.72 -7.24
N ALA A 404 -14.98 -17.58 -5.95
CA ALA A 404 -16.12 -18.17 -5.26
C ALA A 404 -17.13 -17.07 -4.91
N ASN A 405 -18.39 -17.41 -4.75
CA ASN A 405 -19.44 -16.48 -4.32
C ASN A 405 -18.93 -15.60 -3.15
N PRO A 406 -18.72 -14.27 -3.34
CA PRO A 406 -17.80 -13.50 -2.49
C PRO A 406 -18.21 -13.37 -1.01
N GLY A 407 -19.49 -13.46 -0.68
CA GLY A 407 -19.98 -13.17 0.67
C GLY A 407 -19.40 -14.04 1.78
N PRO A 408 -19.79 -15.34 1.91
CA PRO A 408 -19.32 -16.19 3.00
C PRO A 408 -17.82 -16.53 2.91
N ALA A 409 -17.30 -16.71 1.68
CA ALA A 409 -15.89 -17.05 1.47
C ALA A 409 -14.95 -15.94 1.95
N MET A 410 -15.31 -14.67 1.74
CA MET A 410 -14.52 -13.52 2.17
C MET A 410 -14.41 -13.46 3.70
N TYR A 411 -15.49 -13.74 4.42
CA TYR A 411 -15.47 -13.78 5.88
C TYR A 411 -14.46 -14.81 6.40
N TYR A 412 -14.48 -16.04 5.88
CA TYR A 412 -13.54 -17.09 6.31
C TYR A 412 -12.10 -16.80 5.95
N MET A 413 -11.85 -16.09 4.82
CA MET A 413 -10.49 -15.66 4.47
C MET A 413 -9.95 -14.61 5.44
N PHE A 414 -10.79 -13.67 5.86
CA PHE A 414 -10.40 -12.71 6.90
C PHE A 414 -10.22 -13.38 8.27
N GLU A 415 -11.12 -14.28 8.65
CA GLU A 415 -10.98 -15.04 9.90
C GLU A 415 -9.65 -15.78 9.93
N TRP A 416 -9.30 -16.47 8.84
CA TRP A 416 -8.00 -17.11 8.69
C TRP A 416 -6.84 -16.11 8.75
N LEU A 417 -6.89 -15.02 7.98
CA LEU A 417 -5.81 -14.04 7.90
C LEU A 417 -5.56 -13.33 9.24
N TYR A 418 -6.64 -12.89 9.91
CA TYR A 418 -6.53 -12.22 11.20
C TYR A 418 -6.16 -13.20 12.31
N GLY A 419 -6.77 -14.38 12.32
CA GLY A 419 -6.49 -15.43 13.31
C GLY A 419 -5.04 -15.90 13.27
N THR A 420 -4.53 -16.23 12.10
CA THR A 420 -3.12 -16.66 11.95
C THR A 420 -2.15 -15.52 12.25
N THR A 421 -2.47 -14.28 11.90
CA THR A 421 -1.67 -13.10 12.27
C THR A 421 -1.63 -12.92 13.79
N ALA A 422 -2.76 -13.09 14.47
CA ALA A 422 -2.82 -13.03 15.92
C ALA A 422 -1.98 -14.13 16.57
N LEU A 423 -2.02 -15.37 16.04
CA LEU A 423 -1.17 -16.47 16.51
C LEU A 423 0.32 -16.16 16.34
N VAL A 424 0.72 -15.57 15.21
CA VAL A 424 2.11 -15.12 14.99
C VAL A 424 2.48 -14.04 16.00
N ALA A 425 1.59 -13.07 16.28
CA ALA A 425 1.82 -12.03 17.27
C ALA A 425 2.00 -12.60 18.69
N LEU A 426 1.12 -13.49 19.11
CA LEU A 426 1.20 -14.18 20.41
C LEU A 426 2.49 -14.98 20.54
N SER A 427 2.90 -15.71 19.49
CA SER A 427 4.15 -16.46 19.46
C SER A 427 5.39 -15.55 19.61
N CYS A 428 5.38 -14.37 18.98
CA CYS A 428 6.44 -13.40 19.14
C CYS A 428 6.48 -12.82 20.57
N MET A 429 5.33 -12.57 21.17
CA MET A 429 5.24 -12.07 22.56
C MET A 429 5.73 -13.14 23.56
N ALA A 430 5.32 -14.39 23.40
CA ALA A 430 5.76 -15.50 24.25
C ALA A 430 7.27 -15.68 24.20
N ARG A 431 7.88 -15.67 22.99
CA ARG A 431 9.36 -15.75 22.86
C ARG A 431 10.08 -14.60 23.58
N LYS A 432 9.57 -13.37 23.52
CA LYS A 432 10.15 -12.24 24.27
C LYS A 432 10.03 -12.44 25.79
N ALA A 433 8.89 -12.90 26.28
CA ALA A 433 8.67 -13.17 27.70
C ALA A 433 9.63 -14.28 28.22
N PHE A 434 9.80 -15.37 27.47
CA PHE A 434 10.77 -16.43 27.81
C PHE A 434 12.22 -15.96 27.79
N ALA A 435 12.59 -15.04 26.86
CA ALA A 435 13.94 -14.49 26.79
C ALA A 435 14.25 -13.52 27.95
N LEU A 436 13.22 -12.90 28.56
CA LEU A 436 13.36 -12.02 29.71
C LEU A 436 13.41 -12.76 31.06
N HIS A 437 13.05 -14.04 31.09
CA HIS A 437 13.11 -14.93 32.26
C HIS A 437 14.04 -16.11 31.95
N PRO A 438 15.38 -15.91 31.91
CA PRO A 438 16.31 -17.05 31.85
C PRO A 438 16.05 -17.90 33.09
N ARG A 439 15.79 -19.19 32.89
CA ARG A 439 15.67 -20.14 34.00
C ARG A 439 16.92 -20.04 34.85
N ASN A 440 16.78 -19.56 36.09
CA ASN A 440 17.77 -19.81 37.12
C ASN A 440 17.83 -21.32 37.34
N SER A 441 18.78 -21.97 36.70
CA SER A 441 19.17 -23.36 36.95
C SER A 441 20.56 -23.36 37.55
#